data_951b349a9a013421d2f337a1b506fc22
#
_entry.id   951b349a9a013421d2f337a1b506fc22
#
_cell.length_a   1.000
_cell.length_b   1.000
_cell.length_c   1.000
_cell.angle_alpha   90.00
_cell.angle_beta   90.00
_cell.angle_gamma   90.00
#
_symmetry.space_group_name_H-M   'P 1'
#
loop_
_entity.id
_entity.type
_entity.pdbx_description
1 polymer ?
#
loop_
_entity_poly.entity_id
_entity_poly.type
_entity_poly.pdbx_seq_one_letter_code
_entity_poly.pdbx_strand_id
1 'polypeptide(L)'
;MTAATPLTIRMQASDNVAIVANDGGLDAGTALADGLVLRDRVPQGHKVALVDIAAGAPVLRYGVPIGHALKDIPAGSWVHERLLQMPEARGLDGLPMATVRPTPLPPLEGYSFEGYRNADGSVGTRNILAITQTVQCVAGVTDFAVQRIKAELLPRYPNVDDVVALEHGYGCGVAIDAPDAVVPIRTLRHISLNPNFGGEVMVVSLGCEKLQPERLLPPGSIAIADQREGAAPTLDVTCLQDDAHVGFMSMVESIMRQAELHLQRLNARRRETVPASELAVGVQCGGSDAFSGVTTNPAVGFCADLL
;
A
#
# COMPACT_ATOMS: atom_id res chain seq x y z
N MET A 1 -28.66 27.59 22.24
CA MET A 1 -27.93 26.42 21.69
C MET A 1 -27.44 25.62 22.89
N THR A 2 -27.95 24.43 23.12
CA THR A 2 -27.44 23.54 24.19
C THR A 2 -25.95 23.21 23.86
N ALA A 3 -25.06 23.55 24.80
CA ALA A 3 -23.65 23.21 24.65
C ALA A 3 -23.53 21.70 24.44
N ALA A 4 -22.81 21.31 23.41
CA ALA A 4 -22.55 19.86 23.13
C ALA A 4 -21.83 19.24 24.33
N THR A 5 -22.23 18.06 24.74
CA THR A 5 -21.54 17.30 25.80
C THR A 5 -20.08 17.09 25.43
N PRO A 6 -19.11 17.44 26.28
CA PRO A 6 -17.71 17.24 26.02
C PRO A 6 -17.40 15.75 25.85
N LEU A 7 -16.74 15.39 24.75
CA LEU A 7 -16.36 14.03 24.40
C LEU A 7 -14.85 13.95 24.23
N THR A 8 -14.21 13.09 25.03
CA THR A 8 -12.79 12.80 24.92
C THR A 8 -12.56 11.30 24.82
N ILE A 9 -11.53 10.90 24.09
CA ILE A 9 -11.16 9.50 23.88
C ILE A 9 -9.79 9.24 24.49
N ARG A 10 -9.75 8.36 25.49
CA ARG A 10 -8.54 7.83 26.13
C ARG A 10 -8.42 6.35 25.79
N MET A 11 -7.30 5.91 25.21
CA MET A 11 -7.16 4.55 24.70
C MET A 11 -6.73 3.55 25.76
N GLN A 12 -5.84 3.96 26.65
CA GLN A 12 -5.35 3.11 27.73
C GLN A 12 -5.36 3.85 29.07
N ALA A 13 -5.51 3.11 30.16
CA ALA A 13 -5.50 3.68 31.50
C ALA A 13 -4.19 4.38 31.87
N SER A 14 -3.07 3.98 31.23
CA SER A 14 -1.76 4.60 31.40
C SER A 14 -1.57 5.91 30.61
N ASP A 15 -2.45 6.21 29.66
CA ASP A 15 -2.33 7.44 28.86
C ASP A 15 -2.55 8.67 29.75
N ASN A 16 -1.67 9.65 29.65
CA ASN A 16 -1.80 10.93 30.34
C ASN A 16 -2.38 12.05 29.47
N VAL A 17 -2.83 11.70 28.26
CA VAL A 17 -3.58 12.58 27.37
C VAL A 17 -4.83 11.87 26.84
N ALA A 18 -5.85 12.67 26.45
CA ALA A 18 -7.01 12.21 25.71
C ALA A 18 -7.21 13.05 24.44
N ILE A 19 -7.92 12.51 23.46
CA ILE A 19 -8.26 13.21 22.21
C ILE A 19 -9.64 13.85 22.36
N VAL A 20 -9.76 15.13 22.01
CA VAL A 20 -11.03 15.83 21.91
C VAL A 20 -11.74 15.39 20.63
N ALA A 21 -12.96 14.85 20.75
CA ALA A 21 -13.73 14.31 19.63
C ALA A 21 -14.84 15.23 19.14
N ASN A 22 -15.21 16.27 19.90
CA ASN A 22 -16.25 17.21 19.50
C ASN A 22 -15.94 17.93 18.19
N ASP A 23 -16.95 18.07 17.36
CA ASP A 23 -16.86 18.87 16.13
C ASP A 23 -16.44 20.31 16.46
N GLY A 24 -15.42 20.82 15.74
CA GLY A 24 -14.81 22.13 16.00
C GLY A 24 -13.93 22.22 17.26
N GLY A 25 -13.85 21.15 18.07
CA GLY A 25 -13.07 21.13 19.32
C GLY A 25 -13.88 21.60 20.57
N LEU A 26 -13.13 21.89 21.62
CA LEU A 26 -13.68 22.38 22.91
C LEU A 26 -12.98 23.66 23.32
N ASP A 27 -13.74 24.61 23.83
CA ASP A 27 -13.23 25.92 24.30
C ASP A 27 -12.59 25.82 25.69
N ALA A 28 -11.69 26.76 26.00
CA ALA A 28 -11.17 26.95 27.36
C ALA A 28 -12.34 27.17 28.34
N GLY A 29 -12.19 26.64 29.55
CA GLY A 29 -13.24 26.69 30.58
C GLY A 29 -14.26 25.56 30.48
N THR A 30 -14.23 24.73 29.44
CA THR A 30 -15.11 23.56 29.33
C THR A 30 -14.73 22.52 30.40
N ALA A 31 -15.71 22.04 31.16
CA ALA A 31 -15.50 20.95 32.11
C ALA A 31 -15.75 19.59 31.43
N LEU A 32 -14.79 18.67 31.53
CA LEU A 32 -14.92 17.30 31.09
C LEU A 32 -15.74 16.45 32.09
N ALA A 33 -16.12 15.24 31.71
CA ALA A 33 -16.99 14.37 32.52
C ALA A 33 -16.37 13.98 33.90
N ASP A 34 -15.04 13.97 34.00
CA ASP A 34 -14.29 13.71 35.23
C ASP A 34 -14.03 14.96 36.09
N GLY A 35 -14.57 16.12 35.67
CA GLY A 35 -14.42 17.41 36.35
C GLY A 35 -13.14 18.17 35.95
N LEU A 36 -12.31 17.66 35.06
CA LEU A 36 -11.16 18.38 34.53
C LEU A 36 -11.64 19.59 33.69
N VAL A 37 -11.12 20.79 33.99
CA VAL A 37 -11.47 22.01 33.25
C VAL A 37 -10.37 22.34 32.25
N LEU A 38 -10.73 22.55 30.98
CA LEU A 38 -9.81 22.94 29.93
C LEU A 38 -9.20 24.33 30.19
N ARG A 39 -7.89 24.41 30.13
CA ARG A 39 -7.13 25.69 30.26
C ARG A 39 -7.06 26.44 28.94
N ASP A 40 -7.00 25.68 27.84
CA ASP A 40 -6.87 26.19 26.48
C ASP A 40 -8.03 25.71 25.62
N ARG A 41 -8.29 26.38 24.50
CA ARG A 41 -9.11 25.82 23.46
C ARG A 41 -8.35 24.64 22.84
N VAL A 42 -8.97 23.46 22.82
CA VAL A 42 -8.40 22.26 22.22
C VAL A 42 -9.15 21.93 20.93
N PRO A 43 -8.50 22.00 19.75
CA PRO A 43 -9.14 21.66 18.48
C PRO A 43 -9.58 20.19 18.42
N GLN A 44 -10.55 19.89 17.56
CA GLN A 44 -10.98 18.53 17.28
C GLN A 44 -9.79 17.66 16.83
N GLY A 45 -9.71 16.45 17.34
CA GLY A 45 -8.63 15.52 17.05
C GLY A 45 -7.31 15.81 17.78
N HIS A 46 -7.24 16.92 18.53
CA HIS A 46 -6.06 17.26 19.31
C HIS A 46 -6.12 16.70 20.74
N LYS A 47 -4.98 16.72 21.40
CA LYS A 47 -4.79 16.11 22.72
C LYS A 47 -4.93 17.13 23.84
N VAL A 48 -5.60 16.75 24.92
CA VAL A 48 -5.64 17.46 26.20
C VAL A 48 -4.88 16.66 27.25
N ALA A 49 -4.08 17.33 28.08
CA ALA A 49 -3.43 16.72 29.23
C ALA A 49 -4.47 16.37 30.30
N LEU A 50 -4.52 15.11 30.72
CA LEU A 50 -5.43 14.61 31.75
C LEU A 50 -4.90 14.83 33.16
N VAL A 51 -3.59 14.95 33.30
CA VAL A 51 -2.86 15.20 34.55
C VAL A 51 -1.76 16.23 34.29
N ASP A 52 -1.17 16.77 35.34
CA ASP A 52 0.04 17.58 35.23
C ASP A 52 1.19 16.72 34.72
N ILE A 53 1.89 17.17 33.68
CA ILE A 53 3.03 16.49 33.08
C ILE A 53 4.25 17.41 33.29
N ALA A 54 5.19 16.94 34.11
CA ALA A 54 6.39 17.73 34.41
C ALA A 54 7.33 17.83 33.20
N ALA A 55 8.15 18.86 33.14
CA ALA A 55 9.22 19.00 32.16
C ALA A 55 10.09 17.74 32.12
N GLY A 56 10.41 17.24 30.94
CA GLY A 56 11.16 16.01 30.73
C GLY A 56 10.36 14.70 30.90
N ALA A 57 9.13 14.77 31.45
CA ALA A 57 8.29 13.59 31.59
C ALA A 57 7.72 13.12 30.24
N PRO A 58 7.46 11.81 30.07
CA PRO A 58 6.87 11.28 28.83
C PRO A 58 5.38 11.68 28.71
N VAL A 59 4.98 12.07 27.50
CA VAL A 59 3.58 12.17 27.11
C VAL A 59 3.18 10.83 26.53
N LEU A 60 2.22 10.16 27.18
CA LEU A 60 1.82 8.80 26.86
C LEU A 60 0.52 8.77 26.08
N ARG A 61 0.52 8.03 24.95
CA ARG A 61 -0.65 7.66 24.16
C ARG A 61 -0.51 6.20 23.71
N TYR A 62 -1.57 5.42 23.85
CA TYR A 62 -1.54 3.96 23.64
C TYR A 62 -0.54 3.25 24.57
N GLY A 63 -0.28 3.79 25.74
CA GLY A 63 0.69 3.26 26.68
C GLY A 63 2.15 3.45 26.26
N VAL A 64 2.42 4.21 25.18
CA VAL A 64 3.78 4.49 24.67
C VAL A 64 4.08 5.99 24.67
N PRO A 65 5.35 6.39 24.91
CA PRO A 65 5.76 7.78 24.80
C PRO A 65 5.63 8.28 23.35
N ILE A 66 4.89 9.38 23.17
CA ILE A 66 4.80 10.10 21.88
C ILE A 66 5.73 11.33 21.87
N GLY A 67 6.42 11.60 22.93
CA GLY A 67 7.37 12.67 23.13
C GLY A 67 7.61 12.91 24.61
N HIS A 68 8.54 13.79 24.93
CA HIS A 68 8.82 14.26 26.29
C HIS A 68 8.47 15.75 26.38
N ALA A 69 7.85 16.14 27.49
CA ALA A 69 7.45 17.52 27.71
C ALA A 69 8.67 18.45 27.78
N LEU A 70 8.71 19.51 26.96
CA LEU A 70 9.79 20.52 26.99
C LEU A 70 9.69 21.44 28.20
N LYS A 71 8.50 21.55 28.79
CA LYS A 71 8.19 22.33 29.98
C LYS A 71 7.02 21.68 30.70
N ASP A 72 6.73 22.13 31.92
CA ASP A 72 5.53 21.68 32.62
C ASP A 72 4.27 21.93 31.78
N ILE A 73 3.43 20.90 31.64
CA ILE A 73 2.16 20.94 30.96
C ILE A 73 1.07 20.67 31.99
N PRO A 74 0.36 21.69 32.48
CA PRO A 74 -0.69 21.49 33.45
C PRO A 74 -1.88 20.68 32.90
N ALA A 75 -2.56 19.95 33.76
CA ALA A 75 -3.81 19.28 33.41
C ALA A 75 -4.83 20.26 32.81
N GLY A 76 -5.53 19.82 31.77
CA GLY A 76 -6.46 20.65 30.99
C GLY A 76 -5.80 21.46 29.87
N SER A 77 -4.48 21.45 29.72
CA SER A 77 -3.80 22.18 28.65
C SER A 77 -3.86 21.43 27.32
N TRP A 78 -3.88 22.18 26.21
CA TRP A 78 -3.73 21.65 24.87
C TRP A 78 -2.29 21.13 24.65
N VAL A 79 -2.15 19.83 24.35
CA VAL A 79 -0.85 19.21 24.06
C VAL A 79 -0.62 19.17 22.54
N HIS A 80 0.43 19.87 22.11
CA HIS A 80 0.81 19.99 20.69
C HIS A 80 2.32 19.85 20.51
N GLU A 81 2.78 19.75 19.28
CA GLU A 81 4.16 19.46 18.90
C GLU A 81 5.22 20.41 19.51
N ARG A 82 4.87 21.71 19.69
CA ARG A 82 5.82 22.72 20.23
C ARG A 82 6.07 22.55 21.74
N LEU A 83 5.29 21.71 22.41
CA LEU A 83 5.47 21.35 23.81
C LEU A 83 6.26 20.06 23.99
N LEU A 84 6.56 19.36 22.90
CA LEU A 84 7.13 18.01 22.95
C LEU A 84 8.47 17.98 22.27
N GLN A 85 9.44 17.36 22.92
CA GLN A 85 10.66 16.85 22.30
C GLN A 85 10.35 15.43 21.80
N MET A 86 10.60 15.18 20.52
CA MET A 86 10.45 13.82 19.98
C MET A 86 11.49 12.90 20.64
N PRO A 87 11.11 11.66 20.99
CA PRO A 87 12.06 10.68 21.45
C PRO A 87 13.07 10.38 20.35
N GLU A 88 14.31 10.13 20.72
CA GLU A 88 15.31 9.63 19.77
C GLU A 88 14.83 8.29 19.22
N ALA A 89 15.04 8.08 17.90
CA ALA A 89 14.72 6.80 17.28
C ALA A 89 15.54 5.70 17.97
N ARG A 90 14.88 4.74 18.58
CA ARG A 90 15.54 3.55 19.13
C ARG A 90 16.16 2.77 17.97
N GLY A 91 17.38 2.26 18.18
CA GLY A 91 17.94 1.26 17.28
C GLY A 91 16.99 0.05 17.15
N LEU A 92 17.12 -0.72 16.08
CA LEU A 92 16.31 -1.93 15.88
C LEU A 92 16.59 -3.02 16.94
N ASP A 93 17.73 -2.92 17.62
CA ASP A 93 18.11 -3.80 18.70
C ASP A 93 17.29 -3.48 19.96
N GLY A 94 16.58 -4.47 20.48
CA GLY A 94 15.79 -4.31 21.71
C GLY A 94 14.45 -3.60 21.53
N LEU A 95 13.86 -3.56 20.33
CA LEU A 95 12.48 -3.14 20.16
C LEU A 95 11.56 -4.01 21.03
N PRO A 96 10.59 -3.37 21.74
CA PRO A 96 9.63 -4.14 22.50
C PRO A 96 8.81 -5.03 21.55
N MET A 97 8.89 -6.33 21.76
CA MET A 97 8.08 -7.31 21.06
C MET A 97 6.79 -7.54 21.83
N ALA A 98 5.67 -7.63 21.14
CA ALA A 98 4.42 -8.07 21.74
C ALA A 98 4.60 -9.51 22.22
N THR A 99 4.52 -9.73 23.55
CA THR A 99 4.65 -11.06 24.17
C THR A 99 3.30 -11.68 24.49
N VAL A 100 2.25 -10.90 24.50
CA VAL A 100 0.86 -11.36 24.72
C VAL A 100 0.22 -11.58 23.36
N ARG A 101 -0.16 -12.83 23.07
CA ARG A 101 -0.95 -13.15 21.89
C ARG A 101 -2.41 -12.80 22.16
N PRO A 102 -3.09 -12.09 21.26
CA PRO A 102 -4.53 -11.89 21.37
C PRO A 102 -5.24 -13.25 21.34
N THR A 103 -6.41 -13.32 21.97
CA THR A 103 -7.27 -14.51 21.84
C THR A 103 -7.65 -14.67 20.37
N PRO A 104 -7.41 -15.85 19.76
CA PRO A 104 -7.81 -16.08 18.39
C PRO A 104 -9.30 -15.84 18.20
N LEU A 105 -9.66 -15.13 17.13
CA LEU A 105 -11.06 -15.00 16.73
C LEU A 105 -11.57 -16.34 16.19
N PRO A 106 -12.87 -16.65 16.36
CA PRO A 106 -13.46 -17.79 15.68
C PRO A 106 -13.28 -17.63 14.16
N PRO A 107 -12.85 -18.67 13.44
CA PRO A 107 -12.69 -18.56 11.99
C PRO A 107 -14.01 -18.25 11.31
N LEU A 108 -13.98 -17.41 10.29
CA LEU A 108 -15.12 -17.21 9.40
C LEU A 108 -15.19 -18.38 8.40
N GLU A 109 -16.14 -19.29 8.60
CA GLU A 109 -16.35 -20.44 7.71
C GLU A 109 -17.46 -20.19 6.71
N GLY A 110 -17.36 -20.86 5.54
CA GLY A 110 -18.40 -20.82 4.51
C GLY A 110 -18.43 -19.58 3.62
N TYR A 111 -17.51 -18.66 3.80
CA TYR A 111 -17.37 -17.49 2.92
C TYR A 111 -16.51 -17.83 1.70
N SER A 112 -16.95 -17.36 0.52
CA SER A 112 -16.27 -17.58 -0.75
C SER A 112 -16.38 -16.33 -1.63
N PHE A 113 -15.55 -16.27 -2.66
CA PHE A 113 -15.62 -15.23 -3.70
C PHE A 113 -15.33 -15.83 -5.07
N GLU A 114 -15.73 -15.11 -6.13
CA GLU A 114 -15.44 -15.48 -7.51
C GLU A 114 -14.08 -14.90 -7.91
N GLY A 115 -13.06 -15.78 -7.97
CA GLY A 115 -11.66 -15.41 -8.24
C GLY A 115 -11.08 -16.07 -9.49
N TYR A 116 -9.93 -15.61 -9.92
CA TYR A 116 -9.14 -16.22 -10.98
C TYR A 116 -7.96 -16.96 -10.37
N ARG A 117 -7.97 -18.29 -10.44
CA ARG A 117 -6.84 -19.11 -9.95
C ARG A 117 -5.69 -19.06 -10.95
N ASN A 118 -4.50 -18.81 -10.44
CA ASN A 118 -3.25 -18.79 -11.19
C ASN A 118 -2.54 -20.14 -11.13
N ALA A 119 -1.58 -20.37 -12.04
CA ALA A 119 -0.82 -21.62 -12.11
C ALA A 119 0.02 -21.91 -10.86
N ASP A 120 0.43 -20.87 -10.12
CA ASP A 120 1.16 -20.97 -8.85
C ASP A 120 0.23 -21.22 -7.64
N GLY A 121 -1.08 -21.34 -7.87
CA GLY A 121 -2.09 -21.52 -6.84
C GLY A 121 -2.63 -20.23 -6.23
N SER A 122 -2.02 -19.07 -6.48
CA SER A 122 -2.55 -17.79 -6.01
C SER A 122 -3.88 -17.45 -6.69
N VAL A 123 -4.69 -16.59 -6.06
CA VAL A 123 -6.00 -16.21 -6.59
C VAL A 123 -6.10 -14.70 -6.73
N GLY A 124 -6.40 -14.24 -7.96
CA GLY A 124 -6.70 -12.86 -8.25
C GLY A 124 -8.20 -12.56 -8.15
N THR A 125 -8.54 -11.38 -7.68
CA THR A 125 -9.92 -10.85 -7.72
C THR A 125 -10.23 -10.14 -9.03
N ARG A 126 -9.20 -9.80 -9.80
CA ARG A 126 -9.25 -9.17 -11.12
C ARG A 126 -8.41 -9.95 -12.12
N ASN A 127 -8.62 -9.67 -13.39
CA ASN A 127 -7.89 -10.25 -14.51
C ASN A 127 -7.33 -9.11 -15.36
N ILE A 128 -6.10 -8.69 -15.10
CA ILE A 128 -5.49 -7.46 -15.61
C ILE A 128 -4.23 -7.80 -16.40
N LEU A 129 -4.05 -7.19 -17.57
CA LEU A 129 -2.77 -7.21 -18.27
C LEU A 129 -1.83 -6.17 -17.66
N ALA A 130 -0.70 -6.61 -17.11
CA ALA A 130 0.37 -5.74 -16.65
C ALA A 130 1.44 -5.59 -17.75
N ILE A 131 1.78 -4.34 -18.08
CA ILE A 131 2.90 -3.98 -18.95
C ILE A 131 3.94 -3.28 -18.09
N THR A 132 5.01 -3.98 -17.76
CA THR A 132 6.13 -3.42 -16.99
C THR A 132 7.19 -2.85 -17.93
N GLN A 133 7.97 -1.91 -17.42
CA GLN A 133 9.08 -1.32 -18.16
C GLN A 133 10.40 -1.57 -17.44
N THR A 134 11.49 -1.62 -18.20
CA THR A 134 12.84 -1.78 -17.65
C THR A 134 13.51 -0.45 -17.35
N VAL A 135 13.04 0.64 -17.96
CA VAL A 135 13.68 1.95 -17.87
C VAL A 135 12.68 3.10 -18.05
N GLN A 136 12.91 4.19 -17.35
CA GLN A 136 12.08 5.41 -17.45
C GLN A 136 11.93 5.92 -18.88
N CYS A 137 12.93 5.74 -19.75
CA CYS A 137 12.92 6.27 -21.11
C CYS A 137 11.76 5.75 -21.98
N VAL A 138 11.20 4.59 -21.65
CA VAL A 138 10.07 3.99 -22.40
C VAL A 138 8.70 4.36 -21.83
N ALA A 139 8.63 5.05 -20.68
CA ALA A 139 7.37 5.31 -19.98
C ALA A 139 6.33 6.00 -20.88
N GLY A 140 6.69 7.08 -21.56
CA GLY A 140 5.74 7.80 -22.41
C GLY A 140 5.23 6.99 -23.61
N VAL A 141 6.06 6.11 -24.18
CA VAL A 141 5.63 5.20 -25.26
C VAL A 141 4.69 4.14 -24.71
N THR A 142 5.03 3.58 -23.55
CA THR A 142 4.23 2.54 -22.88
C THR A 142 2.87 3.09 -22.48
N ASP A 143 2.81 4.28 -21.84
CA ASP A 143 1.56 4.91 -21.44
C ASP A 143 0.66 5.19 -22.64
N PHE A 144 1.21 5.77 -23.70
CA PHE A 144 0.46 6.01 -24.93
C PHE A 144 -0.09 4.70 -25.55
N ALA A 145 0.73 3.64 -25.56
CA ALA A 145 0.31 2.33 -26.05
C ALA A 145 -0.81 1.75 -25.17
N VAL A 146 -0.71 1.84 -23.84
CA VAL A 146 -1.75 1.38 -22.89
C VAL A 146 -3.07 2.09 -23.14
N GLN A 147 -3.06 3.41 -23.33
CA GLN A 147 -4.27 4.17 -23.64
C GLN A 147 -4.93 3.68 -24.95
N ARG A 148 -4.14 3.42 -25.99
CA ARG A 148 -4.65 2.85 -27.24
C ARG A 148 -5.16 1.41 -27.08
N ILE A 149 -4.45 0.59 -26.34
CA ILE A 149 -4.88 -0.79 -26.05
C ILE A 149 -6.23 -0.79 -25.34
N LYS A 150 -6.42 0.09 -24.34
CA LYS A 150 -7.71 0.24 -23.66
C LYS A 150 -8.83 0.67 -24.58
N ALA A 151 -8.56 1.58 -25.51
CA ALA A 151 -9.57 2.10 -26.43
C ALA A 151 -9.87 1.13 -27.58
N GLU A 152 -8.87 0.49 -28.14
CA GLU A 152 -8.97 -0.21 -29.43
C GLU A 152 -9.01 -1.75 -29.30
N LEU A 153 -8.32 -2.33 -28.30
CA LEU A 153 -8.20 -3.79 -28.12
C LEU A 153 -9.06 -4.31 -27.00
N LEU A 154 -8.97 -3.74 -25.80
CA LEU A 154 -9.61 -4.24 -24.58
C LEU A 154 -11.13 -4.52 -24.76
N PRO A 155 -11.93 -3.71 -25.46
CA PRO A 155 -13.36 -3.99 -25.66
C PRO A 155 -13.67 -5.34 -26.33
N ARG A 156 -12.69 -5.92 -27.04
CA ARG A 156 -12.82 -7.24 -27.69
C ARG A 156 -12.58 -8.43 -26.74
N TYR A 157 -12.13 -8.13 -25.52
CA TYR A 157 -11.69 -9.14 -24.52
C TYR A 157 -12.48 -9.00 -23.20
N PRO A 158 -13.77 -9.36 -23.17
CA PRO A 158 -14.69 -9.05 -22.07
C PRO A 158 -14.33 -9.71 -20.72
N ASN A 159 -13.46 -10.72 -20.70
CA ASN A 159 -12.99 -11.33 -19.45
C ASN A 159 -11.70 -10.67 -18.91
N VAL A 160 -11.18 -9.65 -19.56
CA VAL A 160 -10.04 -8.86 -19.07
C VAL A 160 -10.58 -7.56 -18.50
N ASP A 161 -10.29 -7.31 -17.23
CA ASP A 161 -10.84 -6.18 -16.50
C ASP A 161 -10.15 -4.86 -16.82
N ASP A 162 -8.85 -4.89 -17.11
CA ASP A 162 -8.06 -3.67 -17.39
C ASP A 162 -6.69 -4.00 -18.00
N VAL A 163 -5.98 -2.95 -18.44
CA VAL A 163 -4.58 -2.98 -18.86
C VAL A 163 -3.85 -1.86 -18.13
N VAL A 164 -2.73 -2.16 -17.47
CA VAL A 164 -1.99 -1.18 -16.66
C VAL A 164 -0.52 -1.13 -17.04
N ALA A 165 0.05 0.08 -17.06
CA ALA A 165 1.49 0.28 -17.11
C ALA A 165 2.07 0.26 -15.70
N LEU A 166 3.14 -0.53 -15.48
CA LEU A 166 3.92 -0.52 -14.24
C LEU A 166 5.15 0.35 -14.45
N GLU A 167 4.97 1.66 -14.25
CA GLU A 167 5.99 2.65 -14.51
C GLU A 167 6.91 2.89 -13.32
N HIS A 168 8.17 3.26 -13.62
CA HIS A 168 9.16 3.61 -12.62
C HIS A 168 10.26 4.52 -13.17
N GLY A 169 11.00 5.19 -12.26
CA GLY A 169 12.08 6.13 -12.60
C GLY A 169 13.48 5.52 -12.63
N TYR A 170 13.63 4.20 -12.62
CA TYR A 170 14.94 3.52 -12.56
C TYR A 170 15.37 2.98 -13.93
N GLY A 171 16.50 2.30 -13.96
CA GLY A 171 16.93 1.45 -15.06
C GLY A 171 18.15 1.95 -15.84
N CYS A 172 18.39 3.26 -15.97
CA CYS A 172 19.48 3.83 -16.75
C CYS A 172 20.50 4.57 -15.89
N GLY A 173 20.14 5.75 -15.38
CA GLY A 173 21.05 6.66 -14.67
C GLY A 173 21.37 6.27 -13.24
N VAL A 174 20.59 5.38 -12.64
CA VAL A 174 20.79 4.92 -11.26
C VAL A 174 21.76 3.74 -11.27
N ALA A 175 22.68 3.71 -10.31
CA ALA A 175 23.54 2.54 -10.08
C ALA A 175 22.70 1.38 -9.54
N ILE A 176 22.27 0.49 -10.43
CA ILE A 176 21.33 -0.61 -10.11
C ILE A 176 21.88 -1.64 -9.12
N ASP A 177 23.19 -1.61 -8.88
CA ASP A 177 23.88 -2.43 -7.86
C ASP A 177 24.11 -1.66 -6.56
N ALA A 178 23.71 -0.38 -6.47
CA ALA A 178 23.83 0.38 -5.24
C ALA A 178 22.88 -0.19 -4.16
N PRO A 179 23.27 -0.16 -2.89
CA PRO A 179 22.41 -0.62 -1.79
C PRO A 179 21.00 -0.03 -1.82
N ASP A 180 20.88 1.24 -2.16
CA ASP A 180 19.59 1.96 -2.21
C ASP A 180 18.70 1.53 -3.41
N ALA A 181 19.27 0.91 -4.45
CA ALA A 181 18.51 0.43 -5.61
C ALA A 181 17.89 -0.98 -5.40
N VAL A 182 18.37 -1.73 -4.41
CA VAL A 182 17.93 -3.12 -4.17
C VAL A 182 16.43 -3.17 -3.83
N VAL A 183 15.97 -2.30 -2.93
CA VAL A 183 14.56 -2.29 -2.50
C VAL A 183 13.63 -1.89 -3.64
N PRO A 184 13.83 -0.77 -4.36
CA PRO A 184 13.00 -0.40 -5.51
C PRO A 184 12.93 -1.50 -6.58
N ILE A 185 14.06 -2.07 -6.99
CA ILE A 185 14.08 -3.11 -8.04
C ILE A 185 13.34 -4.37 -7.58
N ARG A 186 13.55 -4.79 -6.32
CA ARG A 186 12.80 -5.91 -5.74
C ARG A 186 11.30 -5.63 -5.69
N THR A 187 10.90 -4.40 -5.35
CA THR A 187 9.50 -3.98 -5.34
C THR A 187 8.87 -4.07 -6.72
N LEU A 188 9.55 -3.57 -7.76
CA LEU A 188 9.08 -3.66 -9.15
C LEU A 188 8.88 -5.10 -9.59
N ARG A 189 9.83 -5.98 -9.23
CA ARG A 189 9.72 -7.42 -9.49
C ARG A 189 8.48 -8.01 -8.81
N HIS A 190 8.29 -7.72 -7.53
CA HIS A 190 7.19 -8.29 -6.75
C HIS A 190 5.82 -7.73 -7.17
N ILE A 191 5.73 -6.48 -7.60
CA ILE A 191 4.48 -5.93 -8.16
C ILE A 191 4.05 -6.74 -9.38
N SER A 192 4.99 -7.15 -10.23
CA SER A 192 4.71 -7.97 -11.41
C SER A 192 4.16 -9.37 -11.08
N LEU A 193 4.34 -9.83 -9.83
CA LEU A 193 3.79 -11.10 -9.32
C LEU A 193 2.39 -10.94 -8.69
N ASN A 194 1.74 -9.79 -8.82
CA ASN A 194 0.41 -9.59 -8.25
C ASN A 194 -0.57 -10.62 -8.83
N PRO A 195 -1.34 -11.35 -8.00
CA PRO A 195 -2.28 -12.38 -8.45
C PRO A 195 -3.29 -11.91 -9.51
N ASN A 196 -3.62 -10.61 -9.53
CA ASN A 196 -4.53 -10.04 -10.51
C ASN A 196 -3.97 -9.99 -11.94
N PHE A 197 -2.67 -10.21 -12.13
CA PHE A 197 -2.04 -10.22 -13.45
C PHE A 197 -2.02 -11.60 -14.11
N GLY A 198 -2.45 -12.63 -13.40
CA GLY A 198 -2.61 -13.97 -13.96
C GLY A 198 -1.32 -14.65 -14.43
N GLY A 199 -0.16 -14.15 -14.00
CA GLY A 199 1.13 -14.58 -14.52
C GLY A 199 1.48 -14.04 -15.91
N GLU A 200 0.60 -13.23 -16.50
CA GLU A 200 0.78 -12.59 -17.81
C GLU A 200 1.42 -11.21 -17.63
N VAL A 201 2.75 -11.16 -17.67
CA VAL A 201 3.51 -9.91 -17.57
C VAL A 201 4.26 -9.66 -18.87
N MET A 202 3.88 -8.59 -19.55
CA MET A 202 4.56 -8.09 -20.72
C MET A 202 5.63 -7.08 -20.31
N VAL A 203 6.81 -7.14 -20.93
CA VAL A 203 7.92 -6.24 -20.66
C VAL A 203 8.19 -5.34 -21.85
N VAL A 204 8.30 -4.03 -21.61
CA VAL A 204 8.80 -3.06 -22.60
C VAL A 204 10.18 -2.60 -22.17
N SER A 205 11.18 -2.84 -23.03
CA SER A 205 12.56 -2.43 -22.83
C SER A 205 12.99 -1.42 -23.88
N LEU A 206 14.03 -0.61 -23.58
CA LEU A 206 14.63 0.25 -24.60
C LEU A 206 15.68 -0.49 -25.40
N GLY A 207 16.57 -1.26 -24.73
CA GLY A 207 17.68 -2.02 -25.31
C GLY A 207 19.06 -1.63 -24.77
N CYS A 208 19.26 -0.37 -24.35
CA CYS A 208 20.54 0.13 -23.84
C CYS A 208 20.57 0.37 -22.31
N GLU A 209 19.51 0.03 -21.62
CA GLU A 209 19.40 0.19 -20.17
C GLU A 209 20.28 -0.80 -19.40
N LYS A 210 20.64 -0.43 -18.16
CA LYS A 210 21.39 -1.29 -17.24
C LYS A 210 20.50 -2.35 -16.58
N LEU A 211 19.24 -2.02 -16.36
CA LEU A 211 18.25 -2.94 -15.82
C LEU A 211 17.59 -3.74 -16.96
N GLN A 212 18.34 -4.68 -17.51
CA GLN A 212 17.86 -5.55 -18.59
C GLN A 212 16.62 -6.37 -18.13
N PRO A 213 15.74 -6.80 -19.05
CA PRO A 213 14.53 -7.56 -18.73
C PRO A 213 14.79 -8.76 -17.81
N GLU A 214 15.80 -9.56 -18.08
CA GLU A 214 16.17 -10.74 -17.31
C GLU A 214 16.70 -10.41 -15.91
N ARG A 215 17.15 -9.17 -15.71
CA ARG A 215 17.60 -8.68 -14.41
C ARG A 215 16.43 -8.15 -13.58
N LEU A 216 15.48 -7.50 -14.22
CA LEU A 216 14.22 -7.09 -13.58
C LEU A 216 13.40 -8.31 -13.19
N LEU A 217 13.19 -9.21 -14.13
CA LEU A 217 12.41 -10.44 -13.99
C LEU A 217 13.28 -11.66 -14.36
N PRO A 218 14.09 -12.18 -13.42
CA PRO A 218 14.92 -13.34 -13.66
C PRO A 218 14.09 -14.53 -14.15
N PRO A 219 14.65 -15.38 -15.03
CA PRO A 219 13.98 -16.59 -15.50
C PRO A 219 13.44 -17.43 -14.33
N GLY A 220 12.17 -17.83 -14.42
CA GLY A 220 11.49 -18.59 -13.38
C GLY A 220 10.97 -17.76 -12.20
N SER A 221 11.17 -16.44 -12.18
CA SER A 221 10.62 -15.56 -11.13
C SER A 221 9.12 -15.27 -11.29
N ILE A 222 8.59 -15.45 -12.51
CA ILE A 222 7.15 -15.38 -12.80
C ILE A 222 6.71 -16.78 -13.20
N ALA A 223 5.71 -17.31 -12.52
CA ALA A 223 5.01 -18.50 -12.98
C ALA A 223 4.13 -18.07 -14.16
N ILE A 224 4.70 -18.01 -15.35
CA ILE A 224 3.96 -17.67 -16.57
C ILE A 224 2.93 -18.75 -16.79
N ALA A 225 1.68 -18.33 -17.00
CA ALA A 225 0.53 -19.24 -17.17
C ALA A 225 0.61 -20.10 -18.44
N ASP A 226 1.54 -19.87 -19.32
CA ASP A 226 1.72 -20.66 -20.54
C ASP A 226 2.73 -21.81 -20.32
N GLN A 227 2.31 -22.78 -19.52
CA GLN A 227 2.94 -24.10 -19.56
C GLN A 227 2.42 -24.87 -20.77
N ARG A 228 2.82 -24.46 -21.96
CA ARG A 228 2.87 -25.42 -23.06
C ARG A 228 3.90 -26.46 -22.65
N GLU A 229 3.45 -27.71 -22.53
CA GLU A 229 4.32 -28.85 -22.24
C GLU A 229 5.58 -28.74 -23.14
N GLY A 230 6.74 -28.50 -22.53
CA GLY A 230 8.02 -28.45 -23.18
C GLY A 230 8.58 -27.10 -23.64
N ALA A 231 7.89 -25.96 -23.44
CA ALA A 231 8.45 -24.64 -23.72
C ALA A 231 9.14 -24.07 -22.47
N ALA A 232 10.39 -23.62 -22.61
CA ALA A 232 11.02 -22.80 -21.56
C ALA A 232 10.20 -21.50 -21.38
N PRO A 233 9.94 -21.04 -20.14
CA PRO A 233 9.26 -19.77 -19.91
C PRO A 233 10.11 -18.65 -20.49
N THR A 234 9.62 -18.05 -21.58
CA THR A 234 10.23 -16.87 -22.20
C THR A 234 9.48 -15.64 -21.73
N LEU A 235 10.23 -14.63 -21.28
CA LEU A 235 9.67 -13.31 -21.07
C LEU A 235 9.23 -12.74 -22.42
N ASP A 236 7.97 -12.29 -22.50
CA ASP A 236 7.47 -11.58 -23.68
C ASP A 236 7.96 -10.13 -23.62
N VAL A 237 9.09 -9.86 -24.28
CA VAL A 237 9.77 -8.55 -24.27
C VAL A 237 9.59 -7.85 -25.60
N THR A 238 9.16 -6.59 -25.57
CA THR A 238 9.21 -5.67 -26.70
C THR A 238 10.37 -4.70 -26.51
N CYS A 239 11.46 -4.86 -27.30
CA CYS A 239 12.61 -3.97 -27.29
C CYS A 239 12.37 -2.82 -28.28
N LEU A 240 12.38 -1.55 -27.82
CA LEU A 240 12.06 -0.41 -28.68
C LEU A 240 13.19 0.01 -29.62
N GLN A 241 14.46 -0.34 -29.31
CA GLN A 241 15.61 -0.09 -30.20
C GLN A 241 15.88 -1.23 -31.19
N ASP A 242 14.93 -2.17 -31.33
CA ASP A 242 15.02 -3.19 -32.38
C ASP A 242 14.98 -2.54 -33.76
N ASP A 243 15.79 -3.06 -34.70
CA ASP A 243 15.89 -2.60 -36.10
C ASP A 243 14.55 -2.69 -36.86
N ALA A 244 13.61 -3.49 -36.37
CA ALA A 244 12.26 -3.58 -36.91
C ALA A 244 11.40 -2.33 -36.64
N HIS A 245 11.83 -1.45 -35.74
CA HIS A 245 11.06 -0.26 -35.36
C HIS A 245 11.55 0.99 -36.12
N VAL A 246 10.69 1.52 -36.99
CA VAL A 246 10.94 2.74 -37.73
C VAL A 246 10.08 3.87 -37.19
N GLY A 247 10.53 4.48 -36.09
CA GLY A 247 9.86 5.63 -35.46
C GLY A 247 8.79 5.23 -34.44
N PHE A 248 8.21 6.25 -33.80
CA PHE A 248 7.33 6.13 -32.64
C PHE A 248 6.12 5.21 -32.88
N MET A 249 5.43 5.38 -34.01
CA MET A 249 4.21 4.60 -34.24
C MET A 249 4.48 3.12 -34.43
N SER A 250 5.60 2.72 -35.04
CA SER A 250 5.95 1.32 -35.17
C SER A 250 6.29 0.66 -33.83
N MET A 251 6.87 1.42 -32.88
CA MET A 251 7.08 0.98 -31.50
C MET A 251 5.74 0.71 -30.83
N VAL A 252 4.80 1.67 -30.90
CA VAL A 252 3.45 1.54 -30.32
C VAL A 252 2.71 0.34 -30.92
N GLU A 253 2.74 0.17 -32.22
CA GLU A 253 2.10 -0.97 -32.90
C GLU A 253 2.72 -2.32 -32.49
N SER A 254 4.02 -2.36 -32.26
CA SER A 254 4.69 -3.55 -31.75
C SER A 254 4.22 -3.90 -30.34
N ILE A 255 4.16 -2.92 -29.44
CA ILE A 255 3.58 -3.09 -28.10
C ILE A 255 2.13 -3.59 -28.19
N MET A 256 1.32 -3.00 -29.05
CA MET A 256 -0.09 -3.39 -29.22
C MET A 256 -0.24 -4.83 -29.74
N ARG A 257 0.57 -5.23 -30.71
CA ARG A 257 0.55 -6.63 -31.21
C ARG A 257 0.91 -7.64 -30.14
N GLN A 258 1.93 -7.35 -29.36
CA GLN A 258 2.33 -8.22 -28.24
C GLN A 258 1.24 -8.26 -27.16
N ALA A 259 0.68 -7.10 -26.79
CA ALA A 259 -0.41 -7.01 -25.83
C ALA A 259 -1.66 -7.80 -26.26
N GLU A 260 -1.96 -7.83 -27.55
CA GLU A 260 -3.11 -8.59 -28.06
C GLU A 260 -2.95 -10.11 -27.83
N LEU A 261 -1.75 -10.66 -27.92
CA LEU A 261 -1.48 -12.05 -27.59
C LEU A 261 -1.73 -12.35 -26.09
N HIS A 262 -1.30 -11.44 -25.21
CA HIS A 262 -1.57 -11.56 -23.79
C HIS A 262 -3.07 -11.43 -23.47
N LEU A 263 -3.76 -10.48 -24.11
CA LEU A 263 -5.21 -10.29 -23.95
C LEU A 263 -6.00 -11.54 -24.37
N GLN A 264 -5.59 -12.22 -25.44
CA GLN A 264 -6.22 -13.49 -25.88
C GLN A 264 -6.07 -14.57 -24.80
N ARG A 265 -4.89 -14.73 -24.20
CA ARG A 265 -4.66 -15.71 -23.13
C ARG A 265 -5.46 -15.36 -21.87
N LEU A 266 -5.40 -14.11 -21.42
CA LEU A 266 -6.17 -13.64 -20.28
C LEU A 266 -7.68 -13.78 -20.49
N ASN A 267 -8.19 -13.49 -21.70
CA ASN A 267 -9.61 -13.60 -22.01
C ASN A 267 -10.13 -15.05 -21.99
N ALA A 268 -9.26 -16.04 -22.12
CA ALA A 268 -9.63 -17.45 -22.00
C ALA A 268 -9.89 -17.88 -20.55
N ARG A 269 -9.42 -17.12 -19.56
CA ARG A 269 -9.60 -17.42 -18.14
C ARG A 269 -11.05 -17.25 -17.70
N ARG A 270 -11.42 -17.98 -16.66
CA ARG A 270 -12.76 -17.88 -16.05
C ARG A 270 -12.63 -17.78 -14.54
N ARG A 271 -13.59 -17.10 -13.94
CA ARG A 271 -13.72 -17.09 -12.48
C ARG A 271 -14.19 -18.45 -11.99
N GLU A 272 -13.73 -18.83 -10.82
CA GLU A 272 -14.20 -19.97 -10.06
C GLU A 272 -14.51 -19.57 -8.63
N THR A 273 -15.39 -20.28 -7.97
CA THR A 273 -15.70 -20.07 -6.57
C THR A 273 -14.53 -20.57 -5.70
N VAL A 274 -13.93 -19.69 -4.94
CA VAL A 274 -12.79 -20.00 -4.06
C VAL A 274 -13.09 -19.59 -2.62
N PRO A 275 -12.54 -20.27 -1.60
CA PRO A 275 -12.70 -19.88 -0.20
C PRO A 275 -12.16 -18.48 0.07
N ALA A 276 -12.79 -17.75 1.00
CA ALA A 276 -12.30 -16.42 1.41
C ALA A 276 -10.89 -16.46 2.01
N SER A 277 -10.45 -17.60 2.55
CA SER A 277 -9.09 -17.80 3.06
C SER A 277 -7.98 -17.69 2.01
N GLU A 278 -8.33 -17.70 0.73
CA GLU A 278 -7.37 -17.47 -0.37
C GLU A 278 -7.28 -15.99 -0.81
N LEU A 279 -8.05 -15.10 -0.15
CA LEU A 279 -8.03 -13.66 -0.45
C LEU A 279 -6.77 -13.01 0.12
N ALA A 280 -5.98 -12.38 -0.74
CA ALA A 280 -4.86 -11.53 -0.34
C ALA A 280 -5.31 -10.07 -0.26
N VAL A 281 -5.21 -9.47 0.93
CA VAL A 281 -5.60 -8.07 1.18
C VAL A 281 -4.36 -7.24 1.44
N GLY A 282 -4.16 -6.21 0.61
CA GLY A 282 -3.15 -5.18 0.85
C GLY A 282 -3.70 -4.08 1.75
N VAL A 283 -2.91 -3.65 2.72
CA VAL A 283 -3.21 -2.50 3.56
C VAL A 283 -2.24 -1.37 3.27
N GLN A 284 -2.72 -0.13 3.27
CA GLN A 284 -1.92 1.05 3.03
C GLN A 284 -2.26 2.14 4.05
N CYS A 285 -1.24 2.83 4.55
CA CYS A 285 -1.39 4.05 5.32
C CYS A 285 -1.31 5.26 4.39
N GLY A 286 -2.45 5.91 4.12
CA GLY A 286 -2.52 7.06 3.21
C GLY A 286 -2.26 8.39 3.88
N GLY A 287 -2.79 8.61 5.06
CA GLY A 287 -2.62 9.83 5.84
C GLY A 287 -2.85 9.57 7.31
N SER A 288 -2.07 10.24 8.15
CA SER A 288 -2.22 10.12 9.60
C SER A 288 -3.08 11.26 10.13
N ASP A 289 -4.25 10.94 10.65
CA ASP A 289 -5.07 11.87 11.44
C ASP A 289 -5.19 11.38 12.89
N ALA A 290 -5.74 12.22 13.75
CA ALA A 290 -5.83 11.91 15.17
C ALA A 290 -6.77 10.74 15.49
N PHE A 291 -7.71 10.43 14.60
CA PHE A 291 -8.73 9.40 14.81
C PHE A 291 -8.37 8.06 14.15
N SER A 292 -7.47 8.03 13.17
CA SER A 292 -7.10 6.78 12.50
C SER A 292 -6.68 5.68 13.47
N GLY A 293 -5.94 6.04 14.51
CA GLY A 293 -5.50 5.09 15.54
C GLY A 293 -6.60 4.64 16.51
N VAL A 294 -7.73 5.32 16.58
CA VAL A 294 -8.86 4.94 17.46
C VAL A 294 -10.04 4.34 16.72
N THR A 295 -10.08 4.47 15.40
CA THR A 295 -11.18 4.00 14.54
C THR A 295 -10.70 3.07 13.47
N THR A 296 -10.07 3.60 12.43
CA THR A 296 -9.73 2.87 11.21
C THR A 296 -8.70 1.76 11.47
N ASN A 297 -7.59 2.06 12.15
CA ASN A 297 -6.53 1.07 12.33
C ASN A 297 -6.99 -0.15 13.16
N PRO A 298 -7.72 0.01 14.30
CA PRO A 298 -8.30 -1.13 15.01
C PRO A 298 -9.31 -1.92 14.17
N ALA A 299 -10.15 -1.24 13.36
CA ALA A 299 -11.11 -1.91 12.49
C ALA A 299 -10.43 -2.72 11.37
N VAL A 300 -9.38 -2.15 10.76
CA VAL A 300 -8.57 -2.87 9.75
C VAL A 300 -7.85 -4.06 10.36
N GLY A 301 -7.26 -3.90 11.57
CA GLY A 301 -6.63 -5.00 12.29
C GLY A 301 -7.60 -6.13 12.58
N PHE A 302 -8.78 -5.82 13.11
CA PHE A 302 -9.82 -6.81 13.36
C PHE A 302 -10.27 -7.53 12.08
N CYS A 303 -10.43 -6.79 10.98
CA CYS A 303 -10.77 -7.37 9.68
C CYS A 303 -9.67 -8.32 9.17
N ALA A 304 -8.40 -7.93 9.32
CA ALA A 304 -7.26 -8.78 8.95
C ALA A 304 -7.19 -10.06 9.80
N ASP A 305 -7.54 -9.98 11.08
CA ASP A 305 -7.58 -11.16 11.96
C ASP A 305 -8.73 -12.12 11.63
N LEU A 306 -9.80 -11.63 11.02
CA LEU A 306 -10.94 -12.45 10.58
C LEU A 306 -10.70 -13.17 9.26
N LEU A 307 -9.91 -12.58 8.35
CA LEU A 307 -9.58 -13.12 7.02
C LEU A 307 -8.46 -14.16 7.10
#